data_2396579dbf77a0b72a747f7800b08bdd
#
_entry.id   2396579dbf77a0b72a747f7800b08bdd
#
_cell.length_a   1.000
_cell.length_b   1.000
_cell.length_c   1.000
_cell.angle_alpha   90.00
_cell.angle_beta   90.00
_cell.angle_gamma   90.00
#
_symmetry.space_group_name_H-M   'P 1'
#
loop_
_entity.id
_entity.type
_entity.pdbx_description
1 polymer ?
#
loop_
_entity_poly.entity_id
_entity_poly.type
_entity_poly.pdbx_seq_one_letter_code
_entity_poly.pdbx_strand_id
1 'polypeptide(L)'
;MNVAILNRTAAAHLVATRKLPDDLSLTEYGDLVDMIRALHRGANWAIDPLMFDTVVAPRLPEARLVRAQYGSDWVLILSISGGITGVLLSLAKVVREMTESANLQLSMGGIHTAEVRERNANAEKTEAETELLRVQIEERRRALETHDLDRELRAALSKALADHGLEAAASRLEPFKGPGAVASNGISRALIRAIRNLSIYDIQLSIEEE
;
A
#
# COMPACT_ATOMS: atom_id res chain seq x y z
N MET A 1 9.26 -35.24 -17.74
CA MET A 1 8.25 -34.35 -17.17
C MET A 1 8.63 -34.11 -15.71
N ASN A 2 9.49 -33.12 -15.45
CA ASN A 2 9.94 -32.79 -14.10
C ASN A 2 8.91 -31.85 -13.48
N VAL A 3 8.12 -32.38 -12.57
CA VAL A 3 7.32 -31.56 -11.65
C VAL A 3 8.34 -30.90 -10.72
N ALA A 4 8.59 -29.62 -10.95
CA ALA A 4 9.36 -28.81 -10.02
C ALA A 4 8.61 -28.85 -8.68
N ILE A 5 9.24 -29.52 -7.72
CA ILE A 5 8.85 -29.44 -6.30
C ILE A 5 8.92 -27.96 -5.96
N LEU A 6 7.75 -27.32 -5.86
CA LEU A 6 7.64 -26.01 -5.26
C LEU A 6 8.28 -26.11 -3.87
N ASN A 7 9.53 -25.69 -3.77
CA ASN A 7 10.17 -25.47 -2.49
C ASN A 7 9.16 -24.73 -1.62
N ARG A 8 8.89 -25.25 -0.44
CA ARG A 8 8.24 -24.51 0.64
C ARG A 8 9.15 -23.32 0.91
N THR A 9 8.92 -22.24 0.16
CA THR A 9 9.55 -20.96 0.41
C THR A 9 9.17 -20.58 1.83
N ALA A 10 10.17 -20.23 2.62
CA ALA A 10 10.00 -19.77 4.00
C ALA A 10 8.81 -18.83 4.09
N ALA A 11 7.98 -19.01 5.08
CA ALA A 11 6.90 -18.09 5.36
C ALA A 11 7.54 -16.76 5.78
N ALA A 12 7.00 -15.67 5.30
CA ALA A 12 7.41 -14.33 5.71
C ALA A 12 6.19 -13.59 6.23
N HIS A 13 6.41 -12.58 7.04
CA HIS A 13 5.35 -11.74 7.59
C HIS A 13 5.39 -10.36 6.94
N LEU A 14 4.28 -9.95 6.31
CA LEU A 14 4.04 -8.55 5.96
C LEU A 14 3.49 -7.86 7.20
N VAL A 15 4.23 -6.89 7.71
CA VAL A 15 3.86 -6.11 8.88
C VAL A 15 3.50 -4.70 8.41
N ALA A 16 2.29 -4.26 8.74
CA ALA A 16 1.83 -2.90 8.53
C ALA A 16 1.58 -2.24 9.88
N THR A 17 2.17 -1.08 10.11
CA THR A 17 2.06 -0.35 11.36
C THR A 17 1.79 1.12 11.14
N ARG A 18 1.02 1.73 12.03
CA ARG A 18 0.78 3.17 12.05
C ARG A 18 0.16 3.62 13.37
N LYS A 19 0.48 4.84 13.78
CA LYS A 19 -0.34 5.56 14.76
C LYS A 19 -1.55 6.16 14.03
N LEU A 20 -2.74 5.67 14.34
CA LEU A 20 -4.00 6.09 13.72
C LEU A 20 -4.83 6.93 14.71
N PRO A 21 -5.75 7.77 14.20
CA PRO A 21 -6.74 8.44 15.04
C PRO A 21 -7.55 7.44 15.86
N ASP A 22 -7.79 7.75 17.14
CA ASP A 22 -8.56 6.85 18.02
C ASP A 22 -10.04 6.75 17.64
N ASP A 23 -10.55 7.72 16.87
CA ASP A 23 -11.92 7.80 16.36
C ASP A 23 -12.12 7.17 14.98
N LEU A 24 -11.15 6.34 14.52
CA LEU A 24 -11.24 5.68 13.21
C LEU A 24 -12.50 4.81 13.15
N SER A 25 -13.35 5.06 12.17
CA SER A 25 -14.57 4.28 11.96
C SER A 25 -14.26 2.84 11.51
N LEU A 26 -15.20 1.94 11.76
CA LEU A 26 -15.08 0.55 11.29
C LEU A 26 -14.94 0.45 9.76
N THR A 27 -15.55 1.38 9.03
CA THR A 27 -15.41 1.48 7.57
C THR A 27 -13.99 1.85 7.17
N GLU A 28 -13.41 2.89 7.78
CA GLU A 28 -12.02 3.30 7.51
C GLU A 28 -11.03 2.20 7.86
N TYR A 29 -11.28 1.48 8.97
CA TYR A 29 -10.48 0.30 9.32
C TYR A 29 -10.58 -0.80 8.26
N GLY A 30 -11.80 -1.10 7.79
CA GLY A 30 -12.03 -2.06 6.70
C GLY A 30 -11.29 -1.65 5.43
N ASP A 31 -11.33 -0.38 5.07
CA ASP A 31 -10.62 0.16 3.92
C ASP A 31 -9.10 -0.04 4.04
N LEU A 32 -8.50 0.18 5.22
CA LEU A 32 -7.07 -0.08 5.45
C LEU A 32 -6.71 -1.55 5.23
N VAL A 33 -7.52 -2.47 5.74
CA VAL A 33 -7.31 -3.91 5.53
C VAL A 33 -7.43 -4.26 4.05
N ASP A 34 -8.40 -3.70 3.34
CA ASP A 34 -8.59 -3.95 1.90
C ASP A 34 -7.45 -3.37 1.05
N MET A 35 -6.84 -2.25 1.46
CA MET A 35 -5.64 -1.72 0.82
C MET A 35 -4.45 -2.68 0.95
N ILE A 36 -4.22 -3.25 2.14
CA ILE A 36 -3.16 -4.25 2.34
C ILE A 36 -3.44 -5.52 1.52
N ARG A 37 -4.70 -5.96 1.44
CA ARG A 37 -5.10 -7.08 0.57
C ARG A 37 -4.86 -6.76 -0.91
N ALA A 38 -5.16 -5.54 -1.36
CA ALA A 38 -4.92 -5.10 -2.73
C ALA A 38 -3.41 -5.06 -3.04
N LEU A 39 -2.58 -4.62 -2.10
CA LEU A 39 -1.12 -4.65 -2.22
C LEU A 39 -0.60 -6.09 -2.38
N HIS A 40 -1.04 -7.01 -1.51
CA HIS A 40 -0.69 -8.43 -1.60
C HIS A 40 -1.14 -9.06 -2.93
N ARG A 41 -2.37 -8.76 -3.36
CA ARG A 41 -2.90 -9.25 -4.63
C ARG A 41 -2.13 -8.67 -5.82
N GLY A 42 -1.76 -7.40 -5.76
CA GLY A 42 -0.92 -6.74 -6.76
C GLY A 42 0.48 -7.34 -6.85
N ALA A 43 1.08 -7.73 -5.72
CA ALA A 43 2.38 -8.41 -5.70
C ALA A 43 2.30 -9.80 -6.39
N ASN A 44 1.26 -10.58 -6.11
CA ASN A 44 1.05 -11.86 -6.80
C ASN A 44 0.82 -11.67 -8.31
N TRP A 45 0.02 -10.68 -8.70
CA TRP A 45 -0.20 -10.34 -10.10
C TRP A 45 1.11 -9.94 -10.80
N ALA A 46 1.98 -9.20 -10.14
CA ALA A 46 3.22 -8.71 -10.72
C ALA A 46 4.20 -9.84 -11.07
N ILE A 47 4.19 -10.96 -10.33
CA ILE A 47 5.03 -12.11 -10.62
C ILE A 47 4.62 -12.80 -11.92
N ASP A 48 3.32 -13.00 -12.14
CA ASP A 48 2.80 -13.62 -13.36
C ASP A 48 1.51 -12.94 -13.82
N PRO A 49 1.63 -11.77 -14.48
CA PRO A 49 0.47 -11.05 -14.97
C PRO A 49 -0.29 -11.80 -16.08
N LEU A 50 0.36 -12.75 -16.77
CA LEU A 50 -0.28 -13.56 -17.83
C LEU A 50 -1.29 -14.55 -17.24
N MET A 51 -1.06 -15.03 -16.03
CA MET A 51 -2.01 -15.89 -15.33
C MET A 51 -3.39 -15.24 -15.15
N PHE A 52 -3.44 -13.91 -15.10
CA PHE A 52 -4.66 -13.13 -14.95
C PHE A 52 -5.35 -12.79 -16.28
N ASP A 53 -4.73 -13.10 -17.40
CA ASP A 53 -5.31 -12.93 -18.74
C ASP A 53 -6.26 -14.08 -19.10
N THR A 54 -6.39 -15.09 -18.24
CA THR A 54 -7.31 -16.21 -18.43
C THR A 54 -8.74 -15.83 -18.03
N VAL A 55 -9.72 -16.48 -18.65
CA VAL A 55 -11.16 -16.28 -18.37
C VAL A 55 -11.51 -16.70 -16.94
N VAL A 56 -10.72 -17.59 -16.34
CA VAL A 56 -10.90 -18.06 -14.97
C VAL A 56 -9.87 -17.37 -14.09
N ALA A 57 -10.34 -16.54 -13.17
CA ALA A 57 -9.46 -15.89 -12.21
C ALA A 57 -8.66 -16.94 -11.41
N PRO A 58 -7.32 -16.84 -11.38
CA PRO A 58 -6.51 -17.79 -10.66
C PRO A 58 -6.82 -17.73 -9.16
N ARG A 59 -6.79 -18.88 -8.50
CA ARG A 59 -6.78 -18.94 -7.04
C ARG A 59 -5.40 -18.52 -6.57
N LEU A 60 -5.31 -17.29 -6.11
CA LEU A 60 -4.07 -16.78 -5.52
C LEU A 60 -3.88 -17.35 -4.12
N PRO A 61 -2.62 -17.55 -3.70
CA PRO A 61 -2.31 -17.77 -2.29
C PRO A 61 -2.91 -16.64 -1.47
N GLU A 62 -3.74 -16.96 -0.49
CA GLU A 62 -4.30 -15.95 0.40
C GLU A 62 -3.28 -15.61 1.50
N ALA A 63 -3.12 -14.31 1.78
CA ALA A 63 -2.44 -13.89 2.97
C ALA A 63 -3.26 -14.30 4.19
N ARG A 64 -2.62 -14.88 5.19
CA ARG A 64 -3.30 -15.30 6.43
C ARG A 64 -3.07 -14.25 7.51
N LEU A 65 -4.13 -13.84 8.16
CA LEU A 65 -4.04 -12.94 9.31
C LEU A 65 -3.35 -13.68 10.46
N VAL A 66 -2.23 -13.13 10.92
CA VAL A 66 -1.48 -13.60 12.10
C VAL A 66 -1.88 -12.79 13.32
N ARG A 67 -1.90 -11.46 13.17
CA ARG A 67 -2.24 -10.53 14.25
C ARG A 67 -2.90 -9.29 13.69
N ALA A 68 -3.92 -8.79 14.40
CA ALA A 68 -4.45 -7.45 14.23
C ALA A 68 -4.56 -6.82 15.61
N GLN A 69 -4.08 -5.60 15.74
CA GLN A 69 -4.22 -4.79 16.94
C GLN A 69 -4.70 -3.41 16.52
N TYR A 70 -5.73 -2.94 17.18
CA TYR A 70 -6.26 -1.59 17.04
C TYR A 70 -6.11 -0.83 18.35
N GLY A 71 -5.76 0.45 18.23
CA GLY A 71 -5.50 1.38 19.32
C GLY A 71 -4.62 2.49 18.79
N SER A 72 -3.99 3.26 19.68
CA SER A 72 -3.03 4.30 19.29
C SER A 72 -1.93 3.79 18.34
N ASP A 73 -1.56 2.51 18.49
CA ASP A 73 -0.66 1.82 17.57
C ASP A 73 -1.43 0.73 16.82
N TRP A 74 -1.79 1.02 15.58
CA TRP A 74 -2.38 0.03 14.68
C TRP A 74 -1.29 -0.90 14.14
N VAL A 75 -1.52 -2.21 14.26
CA VAL A 75 -0.62 -3.24 13.78
C VAL A 75 -1.43 -4.31 13.06
N LEU A 76 -1.04 -4.64 11.83
CA LEU A 76 -1.58 -5.76 11.05
C LEU A 76 -0.43 -6.63 10.57
N ILE A 77 -0.44 -7.91 10.94
CA ILE A 77 0.56 -8.90 10.53
C ILE A 77 -0.12 -9.97 9.70
N LEU A 78 0.38 -10.15 8.48
CA LEU A 78 -0.09 -11.17 7.54
C LEU A 78 1.04 -12.13 7.21
N SER A 79 0.78 -13.44 7.34
CA SER A 79 1.67 -14.46 6.76
C SER A 79 1.49 -14.50 5.25
N ILE A 80 2.60 -14.44 4.52
CA ILE A 80 2.67 -14.37 3.06
C ILE A 80 3.59 -15.48 2.54
N SER A 81 3.45 -15.82 1.26
CA SER A 81 4.41 -16.74 0.61
C SER A 81 5.73 -16.02 0.34
N GLY A 82 6.86 -16.65 0.63
CA GLY A 82 8.19 -16.07 0.40
C GLY A 82 8.46 -15.67 -1.07
N GLY A 83 7.76 -16.29 -2.02
CA GLY A 83 7.92 -15.97 -3.45
C GLY A 83 7.52 -14.53 -3.86
N ILE A 84 6.72 -13.83 -3.03
CA ILE A 84 6.30 -12.44 -3.31
C ILE A 84 7.05 -11.41 -2.46
N THR A 85 7.93 -11.85 -1.58
CA THR A 85 8.62 -10.99 -0.59
C THR A 85 9.36 -9.83 -1.27
N GLY A 86 10.18 -10.12 -2.29
CA GLY A 86 10.93 -9.10 -3.01
C GLY A 86 10.03 -8.05 -3.67
N VAL A 87 8.91 -8.48 -4.26
CA VAL A 87 7.94 -7.58 -4.87
C VAL A 87 7.30 -6.69 -3.80
N LEU A 88 6.86 -7.27 -2.68
CA LEU A 88 6.27 -6.51 -1.59
C LEU A 88 7.23 -5.50 -0.98
N LEU A 89 8.52 -5.82 -0.84
CA LEU A 89 9.55 -4.88 -0.40
C LEU A 89 9.65 -3.68 -1.36
N SER A 90 9.59 -3.92 -2.67
CA SER A 90 9.61 -2.85 -3.66
C SER A 90 8.35 -1.99 -3.60
N LEU A 91 7.17 -2.62 -3.44
CA LEU A 91 5.92 -1.88 -3.26
C LEU A 91 5.93 -1.06 -1.96
N ALA A 92 6.47 -1.61 -0.87
CA ALA A 92 6.65 -0.89 0.39
C ALA A 92 7.58 0.33 0.23
N LYS A 93 8.65 0.18 -0.55
CA LYS A 93 9.53 1.31 -0.89
C LYS A 93 8.78 2.39 -1.66
N VAL A 94 7.97 2.04 -2.65
CA VAL A 94 7.15 3.01 -3.40
C VAL A 94 6.15 3.72 -2.46
N VAL A 95 5.47 3.00 -1.56
CA VAL A 95 4.59 3.61 -0.55
C VAL A 95 5.36 4.65 0.27
N ARG A 96 6.55 4.31 0.75
CA ARG A 96 7.40 5.21 1.54
C ARG A 96 7.83 6.44 0.74
N GLU A 97 8.31 6.27 -0.49
CA GLU A 97 8.72 7.38 -1.36
C GLU A 97 7.56 8.36 -1.63
N MET A 98 6.35 7.83 -1.86
CA MET A 98 5.15 8.65 -2.04
C MET A 98 4.77 9.39 -0.76
N THR A 99 4.88 8.75 0.41
CA THR A 99 4.64 9.39 1.70
C THR A 99 5.65 10.51 1.97
N GLU A 100 6.93 10.27 1.70
CA GLU A 100 8.00 11.26 1.86
C GLU A 100 7.77 12.46 0.92
N SER A 101 7.39 12.21 -0.34
CA SER A 101 7.05 13.26 -1.31
C SER A 101 5.87 14.11 -0.83
N ALA A 102 4.79 13.49 -0.33
CA ALA A 102 3.66 14.20 0.24
C ALA A 102 4.06 15.04 1.46
N ASN A 103 4.87 14.49 2.36
CA ASN A 103 5.35 15.21 3.55
C ASN A 103 6.27 16.39 3.19
N LEU A 104 7.09 16.27 2.14
CA LEU A 104 7.90 17.39 1.63
C LEU A 104 7.03 18.51 1.10
N GLN A 105 5.98 18.20 0.32
CA GLN A 105 5.03 19.22 -0.15
C GLN A 105 4.34 19.95 1.00
N LEU A 106 3.97 19.21 2.07
CA LEU A 106 3.39 19.79 3.28
C LEU A 106 4.38 20.71 4.01
N SER A 107 5.66 20.31 4.11
CA SER A 107 6.68 21.12 4.78
C SER A 107 6.98 22.42 4.04
N MET A 108 6.86 22.41 2.72
CA MET A 108 7.02 23.62 1.88
C MET A 108 5.79 24.55 1.92
N GLY A 109 4.59 23.99 2.21
CA GLY A 109 3.36 24.75 2.47
C GLY A 109 3.23 25.28 3.92
N GLY A 110 4.24 25.07 4.73
CA GLY A 110 4.34 25.02 6.18
C GLY A 110 4.05 26.28 7.01
N ILE A 111 2.86 26.87 6.86
CA ILE A 111 2.39 27.91 7.81
C ILE A 111 1.25 27.41 8.70
N HIS A 112 0.48 26.39 8.27
CA HIS A 112 -0.72 25.96 9.01
C HIS A 112 -0.46 25.04 10.20
N THR A 113 0.61 24.26 10.22
CA THR A 113 0.87 23.30 11.31
C THR A 113 1.32 23.96 12.62
N ALA A 114 1.91 25.15 12.59
CA ALA A 114 2.33 25.86 13.79
C ALA A 114 1.11 26.48 14.53
N GLU A 115 0.16 27.05 13.80
CA GLU A 115 -1.05 27.66 14.37
C GLU A 115 -1.98 26.62 15.01
N VAL A 116 -2.09 25.41 14.41
CA VAL A 116 -2.91 24.32 14.98
C VAL A 116 -2.28 23.79 16.27
N ARG A 117 -0.94 23.73 16.37
CA ARG A 117 -0.24 23.31 17.59
C ARG A 117 -0.44 24.26 18.75
N GLU A 118 -0.51 25.56 18.49
CA GLU A 118 -0.66 26.58 19.52
C GLU A 118 -2.09 26.65 20.08
N ARG A 119 -3.11 26.37 19.27
CA ARG A 119 -4.52 26.32 19.69
C ARG A 119 -4.88 25.11 20.55
N ASN A 120 -4.19 23.98 20.38
CA ASN A 120 -4.54 22.70 21.03
C ASN A 120 -3.77 22.43 22.33
N ALA A 121 -2.95 23.36 22.82
CA ALA A 121 -2.19 23.18 24.05
C ALA A 121 -3.06 23.00 25.33
N ASN A 122 -4.37 23.27 25.24
CA ASN A 122 -5.33 23.18 26.35
C ASN A 122 -6.39 22.06 26.20
N ALA A 123 -6.37 21.27 25.12
CA ALA A 123 -7.25 20.11 24.97
C ALA A 123 -6.62 18.87 25.61
N GLU A 124 -7.45 17.91 26.03
CA GLU A 124 -6.93 16.62 26.49
C GLU A 124 -5.99 16.04 25.43
N LYS A 125 -4.81 15.60 25.85
CA LYS A 125 -3.69 15.23 24.98
C LYS A 125 -4.08 14.24 23.86
N THR A 126 -5.01 13.33 24.15
CA THR A 126 -5.50 12.31 23.21
C THR A 126 -6.36 12.91 22.10
N GLU A 127 -7.26 13.84 22.41
CA GLU A 127 -8.13 14.49 21.42
C GLU A 127 -7.30 15.37 20.47
N ALA A 128 -6.33 16.12 21.01
CA ALA A 128 -5.42 16.93 20.21
C ALA A 128 -4.54 16.10 19.27
N GLU A 129 -4.07 14.94 19.72
CA GLU A 129 -3.30 14.01 18.89
C GLU A 129 -4.16 13.41 17.78
N THR A 130 -5.40 13.02 18.08
CA THR A 130 -6.37 12.48 17.10
C THR A 130 -6.69 13.52 16.03
N GLU A 131 -6.98 14.76 16.41
CA GLU A 131 -7.26 15.85 15.48
C GLU A 131 -6.04 16.17 14.60
N LEU A 132 -4.84 16.18 15.17
CA LEU A 132 -3.60 16.38 14.42
C LEU A 132 -3.41 15.29 13.35
N LEU A 133 -3.66 14.02 13.70
CA LEU A 133 -3.56 12.91 12.75
C LEU A 133 -4.60 13.04 11.64
N ARG A 134 -5.84 13.46 11.95
CA ARG A 134 -6.89 13.73 10.94
C ARG A 134 -6.47 14.84 9.98
N VAL A 135 -5.95 15.94 10.50
CA VAL A 135 -5.45 17.05 9.66
C VAL A 135 -4.32 16.58 8.75
N GLN A 136 -3.34 15.85 9.27
CA GLN A 136 -2.24 15.31 8.48
C GLN A 136 -2.70 14.35 7.38
N ILE A 137 -3.68 13.49 7.67
CA ILE A 137 -4.29 12.59 6.67
C ILE A 137 -4.96 13.40 5.57
N GLU A 138 -5.76 14.41 5.91
CA GLU A 138 -6.46 15.23 4.94
C GLU A 138 -5.51 16.08 4.07
N GLU A 139 -4.47 16.63 4.66
CA GLU A 139 -3.45 17.37 3.93
C GLU A 139 -2.69 16.46 2.94
N ARG A 140 -2.27 15.24 3.37
CA ARG A 140 -1.66 14.27 2.46
C ARG A 140 -2.63 13.85 1.35
N ARG A 141 -3.92 13.69 1.67
CA ARG A 141 -4.95 13.40 0.68
C ARG A 141 -4.97 14.46 -0.41
N ARG A 142 -5.02 15.74 -0.05
CA ARG A 142 -4.99 16.86 -1.00
C ARG A 142 -3.72 16.88 -1.83
N ALA A 143 -2.56 16.66 -1.20
CA ALA A 143 -1.27 16.59 -1.91
C ALA A 143 -1.23 15.43 -2.91
N LEU A 144 -1.87 14.29 -2.59
CA LEU A 144 -1.87 13.08 -3.39
C LEU A 144 -3.08 12.93 -4.34
N GLU A 145 -3.97 13.92 -4.44
CA GLU A 145 -5.10 13.94 -5.37
C GLU A 145 -4.81 14.68 -6.69
N THR A 146 -3.61 15.21 -6.88
CA THR A 146 -3.24 15.91 -8.12
C THR A 146 -3.06 14.94 -9.28
N HIS A 147 -3.51 15.33 -10.48
CA HIS A 147 -3.49 14.47 -11.69
C HIS A 147 -2.06 14.05 -12.11
N ASP A 148 -1.06 14.84 -11.80
CA ASP A 148 0.35 14.55 -12.10
C ASP A 148 0.89 13.42 -11.25
N LEU A 149 0.37 13.26 -10.05
CA LEU A 149 0.84 12.25 -9.11
C LEU A 149 0.49 10.81 -9.53
N ASP A 150 -0.65 10.58 -10.17
CA ASP A 150 -0.99 9.26 -10.71
C ASP A 150 0.04 8.83 -11.78
N ARG A 151 0.58 9.78 -12.54
CA ARG A 151 1.62 9.51 -13.54
C ARG A 151 2.96 9.22 -12.86
N GLU A 152 3.33 10.00 -11.86
CA GLU A 152 4.56 9.81 -11.08
C GLU A 152 4.54 8.47 -10.33
N LEU A 153 3.40 8.14 -9.70
CA LEU A 153 3.21 6.86 -9.02
C LEU A 153 3.33 5.67 -9.99
N ARG A 154 2.72 5.77 -11.18
CA ARG A 154 2.86 4.73 -12.21
C ARG A 154 4.31 4.58 -12.66
N ALA A 155 5.02 5.69 -12.86
CA ALA A 155 6.43 5.69 -13.25
C ALA A 155 7.32 5.06 -12.15
N ALA A 156 7.12 5.44 -10.88
CA ALA A 156 7.84 4.89 -9.75
C ALA A 156 7.57 3.38 -9.60
N LEU A 157 6.30 2.97 -9.72
CA LEU A 157 5.89 1.58 -9.65
C LEU A 157 6.44 0.76 -10.82
N SER A 158 6.38 1.29 -12.05
CA SER A 158 6.94 0.65 -13.24
C SER A 158 8.44 0.42 -13.08
N LYS A 159 9.17 1.42 -12.61
CA LYS A 159 10.59 1.31 -12.32
C LYS A 159 10.86 0.26 -11.25
N ALA A 160 10.16 0.30 -10.13
CA ALA A 160 10.33 -0.65 -9.03
C ALA A 160 10.08 -2.10 -9.48
N LEU A 161 9.09 -2.35 -10.34
CA LEU A 161 8.82 -3.68 -10.90
C LEU A 161 9.91 -4.10 -11.89
N ALA A 162 10.36 -3.21 -12.77
CA ALA A 162 11.42 -3.49 -13.73
C ALA A 162 12.76 -3.80 -13.03
N ASP A 163 13.11 -3.08 -11.97
CA ASP A 163 14.31 -3.31 -11.16
C ASP A 163 14.34 -4.72 -10.53
N HIS A 164 13.18 -5.39 -10.45
CA HIS A 164 13.04 -6.78 -10.00
C HIS A 164 12.84 -7.80 -11.15
N GLY A 165 13.08 -7.39 -12.40
CA GLY A 165 12.92 -8.29 -13.56
C GLY A 165 11.45 -8.58 -13.89
N LEU A 166 10.52 -7.71 -13.49
CA LEU A 166 9.08 -7.86 -13.70
C LEU A 166 8.55 -6.91 -14.79
N GLU A 167 9.27 -6.85 -15.92
CA GLU A 167 8.97 -5.95 -17.04
C GLU A 167 7.56 -6.21 -17.62
N ALA A 168 7.11 -7.46 -17.60
CA ALA A 168 5.76 -7.82 -18.06
C ALA A 168 4.67 -7.16 -17.20
N ALA A 169 4.87 -7.05 -15.88
CA ALA A 169 3.97 -6.35 -14.99
C ALA A 169 4.12 -4.83 -15.13
N ALA A 170 5.34 -4.34 -15.23
CA ALA A 170 5.63 -2.91 -15.42
C ALA A 170 4.93 -2.35 -16.66
N SER A 171 4.98 -3.07 -17.79
CA SER A 171 4.31 -2.67 -19.05
C SER A 171 2.77 -2.70 -18.96
N ARG A 172 2.20 -3.44 -18.00
CA ARG A 172 0.74 -3.58 -17.80
C ARG A 172 0.16 -2.65 -16.74
N LEU A 173 0.97 -1.79 -16.18
CA LEU A 173 0.46 -0.70 -15.31
C LEU A 173 -0.36 0.31 -16.12
N GLU A 174 -0.04 0.49 -17.40
CA GLU A 174 -0.89 1.22 -18.34
C GLU A 174 -2.07 0.35 -18.77
N PRO A 175 -3.24 0.96 -19.03
CA PRO A 175 -4.41 0.23 -19.50
C PRO A 175 -4.11 -0.50 -20.82
N PHE A 176 -4.20 -1.82 -20.80
CA PHE A 176 -3.99 -2.61 -22.00
C PHE A 176 -5.31 -3.15 -22.55
N LYS A 177 -5.33 -3.51 -23.83
CA LYS A 177 -6.49 -4.08 -24.52
C LYS A 177 -6.15 -5.48 -25.01
N GLY A 178 -6.95 -6.48 -24.59
CA GLY A 178 -6.72 -7.87 -24.98
C GLY A 178 -7.48 -8.85 -24.08
N PRO A 179 -7.31 -10.15 -24.30
CA PRO A 179 -7.88 -11.17 -23.42
C PRO A 179 -7.43 -10.93 -21.96
N GLY A 180 -8.34 -11.02 -21.01
CA GLY A 180 -8.04 -10.78 -19.59
C GLY A 180 -7.80 -9.32 -19.21
N ALA A 181 -7.88 -8.36 -20.15
CA ALA A 181 -7.65 -6.93 -19.88
C ALA A 181 -8.48 -6.40 -18.70
N VAL A 182 -9.71 -6.86 -18.54
CA VAL A 182 -10.60 -6.39 -17.46
C VAL A 182 -10.02 -6.76 -16.09
N ALA A 183 -9.57 -8.01 -15.92
CA ALA A 183 -9.01 -8.48 -14.65
C ALA A 183 -7.66 -7.81 -14.35
N SER A 184 -6.73 -7.80 -15.32
CA SER A 184 -5.41 -7.20 -15.17
C SER A 184 -5.48 -5.69 -14.91
N ASN A 185 -6.26 -4.95 -15.69
CA ASN A 185 -6.47 -3.51 -15.49
C ASN A 185 -7.20 -3.21 -14.16
N GLY A 186 -8.06 -4.13 -13.70
CA GLY A 186 -8.71 -4.05 -12.40
C GLY A 186 -7.70 -4.14 -11.26
N ILE A 187 -6.78 -5.11 -11.34
CA ILE A 187 -5.74 -5.32 -10.31
C ILE A 187 -4.74 -4.17 -10.31
N SER A 188 -4.25 -3.73 -11.47
CA SER A 188 -3.30 -2.62 -11.55
C SER A 188 -3.88 -1.32 -10.98
N ARG A 189 -5.15 -1.01 -11.27
CA ARG A 189 -5.86 0.15 -10.70
C ARG A 189 -6.05 0.03 -9.19
N ALA A 190 -6.40 -1.17 -8.70
CA ALA A 190 -6.54 -1.42 -7.27
C ALA A 190 -5.20 -1.28 -6.54
N LEU A 191 -4.10 -1.76 -7.14
CA LEU A 191 -2.76 -1.62 -6.61
C LEU A 191 -2.33 -0.14 -6.50
N ILE A 192 -2.51 0.63 -7.57
CA ILE A 192 -2.19 2.07 -7.59
C ILE A 192 -2.99 2.81 -6.52
N ARG A 193 -4.30 2.52 -6.42
CA ARG A 193 -5.16 3.11 -5.38
C ARG A 193 -4.70 2.72 -3.98
N ALA A 194 -4.33 1.45 -3.78
CA ALA A 194 -3.85 0.96 -2.48
C ALA A 194 -2.56 1.69 -2.07
N ILE A 195 -1.56 1.78 -2.95
CA ILE A 195 -0.31 2.50 -2.67
C ILE A 195 -0.60 3.96 -2.31
N ARG A 196 -1.39 4.67 -3.11
CA ARG A 196 -1.76 6.06 -2.82
C ARG A 196 -2.41 6.21 -1.45
N ASN A 197 -3.39 5.39 -1.14
CA ASN A 197 -4.12 5.49 0.11
C ASN A 197 -3.26 5.08 1.32
N LEU A 198 -2.41 4.04 1.20
CA LEU A 198 -1.45 3.69 2.24
C LEU A 198 -0.48 4.85 2.52
N SER A 199 -0.09 5.60 1.49
CA SER A 199 0.74 6.81 1.63
C SER A 199 -0.01 7.97 2.31
N ILE A 200 -1.31 8.15 2.04
CA ILE A 200 -2.15 9.13 2.72
C ILE A 200 -2.17 8.87 4.23
N TYR A 201 -2.37 7.61 4.61
CA TYR A 201 -2.38 7.20 6.02
C TYR A 201 -0.96 7.04 6.60
N ASP A 202 0.09 7.20 5.79
CA ASP A 202 1.50 7.02 6.18
C ASP A 202 1.76 5.65 6.83
N ILE A 203 1.20 4.61 6.21
CA ILE A 203 1.36 3.24 6.72
C ILE A 203 2.80 2.78 6.49
N GLN A 204 3.45 2.37 7.57
CA GLN A 204 4.78 1.79 7.53
C GLN A 204 4.65 0.30 7.21
N LEU A 205 5.34 -0.15 6.15
CA LEU A 205 5.35 -1.52 5.72
C LEU A 205 6.75 -2.11 5.90
N SER A 206 6.82 -3.27 6.53
CA SER A 206 8.05 -4.06 6.64
C SER A 206 7.77 -5.53 6.36
N ILE A 207 8.83 -6.28 6.08
CA ILE A 207 8.75 -7.73 5.92
C ILE A 207 9.72 -8.37 6.90
N GLU A 208 9.21 -9.30 7.68
CA GLU A 208 9.96 -10.09 8.65
C GLU A 208 10.01 -11.53 8.15
N GLU A 209 11.19 -12.13 8.14
CA GLU A 209 11.39 -13.55 7.82
C GLU A 209 11.15 -14.36 9.09
N GLU A 210 10.47 -15.53 8.97
CA GLU A 210 10.30 -16.50 10.06
C GLU A 210 11.60 -17.24 10.37
#